data_8726497987fe3e9ca5e6e6ab04bc1630
#
_entry.id   8726497987fe3e9ca5e6e6ab04bc1630
#
_cell.length_a   1.000
_cell.length_b   1.000
_cell.length_c   1.000
_cell.angle_alpha   90.00
_cell.angle_beta   90.00
_cell.angle_gamma   90.00
#
_symmetry.space_group_name_H-M   'P 1'
#
loop_
_entity.id
_entity.type
_entity.pdbx_description
1 polymer ?
#
loop_
_entity_poly.entity_id
_entity_poly.type
_entity_poly.pdbx_seq_one_letter_code
_entity_poly.pdbx_strand_id
1 'polypeptide(L)' 'FAGMGADAVGMSTVPETIACNYLGMEVLAIGCVTNMATGIQTVKHSHERVLEIADQAGTTMCRWIGEIIQKM' A
#
# COMPACT_ATOMS: atom_id res chain seq x y z
N PHE A 1 -2.42 8.21 14.55
CA PHE A 1 -1.15 7.83 13.90
C PHE A 1 -0.40 9.03 13.33
N ALA A 2 -1.11 10.05 12.80
CA ALA A 2 -0.46 11.28 12.33
C ALA A 2 0.34 11.97 13.43
N GLY A 3 -0.21 12.01 14.66
CA GLY A 3 0.48 12.58 15.82
C GLY A 3 1.75 11.83 16.23
N MET A 4 1.89 10.58 15.78
CA MET A 4 3.08 9.74 16.02
C MET A 4 4.10 9.88 14.89
N GLY A 5 3.84 10.70 13.89
CA GLY A 5 4.73 10.92 12.76
C GLY A 5 4.48 10.01 11.55
N ALA A 6 3.33 9.34 11.49
CA ALA A 6 3.03 8.47 10.36
C ALA A 6 2.62 9.28 9.13
N ASP A 7 3.18 8.95 7.98
CA ASP A 7 2.83 9.56 6.69
C ASP A 7 1.79 8.74 5.94
N ALA A 8 1.76 7.43 6.16
CA ALA A 8 0.78 6.53 5.57
C ALA A 8 0.44 5.42 6.56
N VAL A 9 -0.75 4.86 6.46
CA VAL A 9 -1.19 3.76 7.34
C VAL A 9 -1.83 2.66 6.52
N GLY A 10 -1.75 1.44 7.02
CA GLY A 10 -2.36 0.27 6.39
C GLY A 10 -2.58 -0.82 7.43
N MET A 11 -3.30 -1.87 7.04
CA MET A 11 -3.61 -2.99 7.92
C MET A 11 -2.77 -4.24 7.62
N SER A 12 -1.89 -4.15 6.64
CA SER A 12 -1.00 -5.23 6.23
C SER A 12 0.40 -4.68 6.03
N THR A 13 1.23 -5.35 5.26
CA THR A 13 2.58 -4.91 4.88
C THR A 13 3.60 -5.06 5.99
N VAL A 14 3.39 -4.41 7.16
CA VAL A 14 4.37 -4.42 8.26
C VAL A 14 4.58 -5.83 8.82
N PRO A 15 3.53 -6.59 9.21
CA PRO A 15 3.72 -7.96 9.68
C PRO A 15 4.39 -8.85 8.63
N GLU A 16 4.00 -8.73 7.36
CA GLU A 16 4.56 -9.51 6.28
C GLU A 16 6.03 -9.17 6.06
N THR A 17 6.39 -7.88 6.14
CA THR A 17 7.78 -7.42 6.01
C THR A 17 8.65 -7.96 7.14
N ILE A 18 8.15 -7.94 8.37
CA ILE A 18 8.85 -8.48 9.53
C ILE A 18 9.12 -9.98 9.35
N ALA A 19 8.10 -10.73 8.95
CA ALA A 19 8.23 -12.17 8.73
C ALA A 19 9.23 -12.50 7.62
N CYS A 20 9.17 -11.77 6.51
CA CYS A 20 10.10 -11.98 5.39
C CYS A 20 11.53 -11.65 5.78
N ASN A 21 11.75 -10.57 6.51
CA ASN A 21 13.07 -10.21 7.01
C ASN A 21 13.63 -11.28 7.95
N TYR A 22 12.80 -11.81 8.82
CA TYR A 22 13.21 -12.88 9.72
C TYR A 22 13.67 -14.12 8.93
N LEU A 23 13.04 -14.40 7.81
CA LEU A 23 13.38 -15.53 6.94
C LEU A 23 14.58 -15.23 6.01
N GLY A 24 15.18 -14.07 6.09
CA GLY A 24 16.33 -13.70 5.28
C GLY A 24 16.00 -13.26 3.87
N MET A 25 14.77 -12.91 3.59
CA MET A 25 14.32 -12.44 2.27
C MET A 25 14.58 -10.94 2.11
N GLU A 26 14.96 -10.53 0.91
CA GLU A 26 14.96 -9.12 0.54
C GLU A 26 13.54 -8.67 0.24
N VAL A 27 13.14 -7.48 0.72
CA VAL A 27 11.75 -7.02 0.66
C VAL A 27 11.66 -5.67 -0.03
N LEU A 28 10.77 -5.58 -1.01
CA LEU A 28 10.31 -4.33 -1.58
C LEU A 28 8.80 -4.24 -1.35
N ALA A 29 8.33 -3.16 -0.75
CA ALA A 29 6.91 -2.93 -0.54
C ALA A 29 6.43 -1.78 -1.43
N ILE A 30 5.28 -1.98 -2.08
CA ILE A 30 4.62 -0.97 -2.88
C ILE A 30 3.20 -0.82 -2.35
N GLY A 31 2.84 0.39 -1.96
CA GLY A 31 1.51 0.68 -1.44
C GLY A 31 0.72 1.57 -2.38
N CYS A 32 -0.57 1.31 -2.50
CA CYS A 32 -1.50 2.18 -3.20
C CYS A 32 -2.29 3.00 -2.18
N VAL A 33 -2.13 4.32 -2.20
CA VAL A 33 -2.88 5.22 -1.34
C VAL A 33 -4.27 5.39 -1.93
N THR A 34 -5.26 4.82 -1.29
CA THR A 34 -6.64 4.78 -1.79
C THR A 34 -7.52 5.90 -1.25
N ASN A 35 -7.11 6.56 -0.15
CA ASN A 35 -7.86 7.64 0.47
C ASN A 35 -6.95 8.46 1.39
N MET A 36 -7.44 9.61 1.84
CA MET A 36 -6.66 10.51 2.70
C MET A 36 -6.83 10.23 4.19
N ALA A 37 -7.43 9.12 4.54
CA ALA A 37 -7.64 8.67 5.91
C ALA A 37 -8.68 9.48 6.69
N THR A 38 -9.11 8.91 7.80
CA THR A 38 -10.07 9.52 8.71
C THR A 38 -9.48 10.76 9.37
N GLY A 39 -10.23 11.85 9.38
CA GLY A 39 -9.79 13.12 9.99
C GLY A 39 -9.13 14.08 9.02
N ILE A 40 -8.71 13.65 7.84
CA ILE A 40 -8.14 14.49 6.79
C ILE A 40 -9.17 14.71 5.69
N GLN A 41 -9.83 13.64 5.24
CA GLN A 41 -10.90 13.73 4.25
C GLN A 41 -12.16 14.31 4.87
N THR A 42 -12.83 15.21 4.14
CA THR A 42 -14.12 15.80 4.56
C THR A 42 -15.30 14.88 4.25
N VAL A 43 -15.14 13.98 3.31
CA VAL A 43 -16.16 13.01 2.91
C VAL A 43 -15.80 11.65 3.47
N LYS A 44 -16.80 10.96 4.06
CA LYS A 44 -16.58 9.61 4.59
C LYS A 44 -16.22 8.66 3.45
N HIS A 45 -15.07 8.01 3.57
CA HIS A 45 -14.65 7.01 2.61
C HIS A 45 -15.40 5.68 2.84
N SER A 46 -15.56 4.89 1.78
CA SER A 46 -16.22 3.60 1.82
C SER A 46 -15.29 2.51 1.27
N HIS A 47 -15.58 1.26 1.63
CA HIS A 47 -14.85 0.12 1.10
C HIS A 47 -14.97 0.04 -0.43
N GLU A 48 -16.14 0.37 -0.97
CA GLU A 48 -16.37 0.40 -2.42
C GLU A 48 -15.46 1.39 -3.13
N ARG A 49 -15.30 2.58 -2.56
CA ARG A 49 -14.40 3.61 -3.11
C ARG A 49 -12.94 3.16 -3.05
N VAL A 50 -12.54 2.50 -1.99
CA VAL A 50 -11.21 1.91 -1.86
C VAL A 50 -10.95 0.90 -2.97
N LEU A 51 -11.92 0.01 -3.24
CA LEU A 51 -11.81 -0.98 -4.31
C LEU A 51 -11.72 -0.34 -5.69
N GLU A 52 -12.50 0.73 -5.94
CA GLU A 52 -12.44 1.47 -7.21
C GLU A 52 -11.06 2.05 -7.46
N ILE A 53 -10.47 2.70 -6.47
CA ILE A 53 -9.15 3.32 -6.61
C ILE A 53 -8.07 2.25 -6.79
N ALA A 54 -8.15 1.16 -6.03
CA ALA A 54 -7.23 0.05 -6.16
C ALA A 54 -7.30 -0.57 -7.57
N ASP A 55 -8.50 -0.72 -8.12
CA ASP A 55 -8.71 -1.25 -9.46
C ASP A 55 -8.11 -0.31 -10.52
N GLN A 56 -8.32 0.99 -10.39
CA GLN A 56 -7.74 1.98 -11.29
C GLN A 56 -6.21 1.98 -11.27
N ALA A 57 -5.59 1.78 -10.12
CA ALA A 57 -4.15 1.73 -9.97
C ALA A 57 -3.55 0.38 -10.39
N GLY A 58 -4.35 -0.66 -10.47
CA GLY A 58 -3.90 -2.03 -10.68
C GLY A 58 -3.10 -2.23 -11.96
N THR A 59 -3.52 -1.61 -13.05
CA THR A 59 -2.84 -1.72 -14.34
C THR A 59 -1.41 -1.17 -14.26
N THR A 60 -1.22 -0.01 -13.64
CA THR A 60 0.08 0.59 -13.45
C THR A 60 0.95 -0.26 -12.53
N MET A 61 0.40 -0.73 -11.43
CA MET A 61 1.11 -1.57 -10.48
C MET A 61 1.58 -2.89 -11.11
N CYS A 62 0.71 -3.53 -11.88
CA CYS A 62 1.06 -4.77 -12.57
C CYS A 62 2.21 -4.56 -13.55
N ARG A 63 2.20 -3.46 -14.29
CA ARG A 63 3.28 -3.13 -15.20
C ARG A 63 4.60 -2.88 -14.46
N TRP A 64 4.56 -2.13 -13.37
CA TRP A 64 5.74 -1.87 -12.55
C TRP A 64 6.34 -3.15 -11.99
N ILE A 65 5.49 -4.01 -11.43
CA ILE A 65 5.93 -5.29 -10.86
C ILE A 65 6.57 -6.15 -11.94
N GLY A 66 5.95 -6.22 -13.12
CA GLY A 66 6.51 -6.97 -14.25
C GLY A 66 7.89 -6.47 -14.67
N GLU A 67 8.06 -5.16 -14.75
CA GLU A 67 9.36 -4.58 -15.11
C GLU A 67 10.42 -4.80 -14.03
N ILE A 68 10.03 -4.71 -12.76
CA ILE A 68 10.94 -4.96 -11.64
C ILE A 68 11.45 -6.41 -11.70
N ILE A 69 10.54 -7.36 -11.89
CA ILE A 69 10.90 -8.78 -11.98
C ILE A 69 11.86 -9.04 -13.13
N GLN A 70 11.63 -8.42 -14.29
CA GLN A 70 12.50 -8.60 -15.45
C GLN A 70 13.91 -8.07 -15.23
N LYS A 71 14.08 -7.07 -14.38
CA LYS A 71 15.37 -6.42 -14.12
C LYS A 71 16.11 -7.01 -12.92
N MET A 72 15.50 -7.94 -12.25
CA MET A 72 16.14 -8.57 -11.09
C MET A 72 17.25 -9.56 -11.50
#